data_c5d1176347822b6c1f1fe677a3830719
#
_entry.id   c5d1176347822b6c1f1fe677a3830719
#
_cell.length_a   1.000
_cell.length_b   1.000
_cell.length_c   1.000
_cell.angle_alpha   90.00
_cell.angle_beta   90.00
_cell.angle_gamma   90.00
#
_symmetry.space_group_name_H-M   'P 1'
#
loop_
_entity.id
_entity.type
_entity.pdbx_description
1 polymer ?
#
loop_
_entity_poly.entity_id
_entity_poly.type
_entity_poly.pdbx_seq_one_letter_code
_entity_poly.pdbx_strand_id
1 'polypeptide(L)'
;IFALATLIVFLFNSLFINFEKANWRFNNQKITSKNLSSIASDVSDQVYHLTPKIQNELVIREKLSTMAVAGSYGLINRILNNSHEKNLGMEGYPAEFGIYLSIIKANKLHRSIKGDLKFVEPEKSIKELRALYDEFVKCVKSKDGPTPVSELYDLFGKQPFGLKKGLIPILLAVFYMTNEGSFALYNTDDQGKEFLIT
;
A
#
# COMPACT_ATOMS: atom_id res chain seq x y z
N ILE A 1 -17.83 6.23 5.82
CA ILE A 1 -17.92 6.42 7.31
C ILE A 1 -16.63 7.06 7.82
N PHE A 2 -15.44 6.64 7.41
CA PHE A 2 -14.17 7.20 7.88
C PHE A 2 -13.93 8.64 7.39
N ALA A 3 -14.20 8.94 6.12
CA ALA A 3 -14.17 10.30 5.60
C ALA A 3 -15.14 11.21 6.38
N LEU A 4 -16.29 10.67 6.79
CA LEU A 4 -17.26 11.39 7.61
C LEU A 4 -16.73 11.62 9.03
N ALA A 5 -16.09 10.62 9.66
CA ALA A 5 -15.51 10.78 10.99
C ALA A 5 -14.32 11.74 10.98
N THR A 6 -13.44 11.67 9.99
CA THR A 6 -12.30 12.60 9.82
C THR A 6 -12.80 14.01 9.49
N LEU A 7 -13.82 14.14 8.63
CA LEU A 7 -14.44 15.41 8.31
C LEU A 7 -15.14 16.01 9.54
N ILE A 8 -15.82 15.20 10.32
CA ILE A 8 -16.46 15.62 11.58
C ILE A 8 -15.40 16.12 12.55
N VAL A 9 -14.31 15.41 12.77
CA VAL A 9 -13.20 15.84 13.64
C VAL A 9 -12.56 17.13 13.12
N PHE A 10 -12.36 17.27 11.82
CA PHE A 10 -11.80 18.47 11.20
C PHE A 10 -12.76 19.66 11.28
N LEU A 11 -14.04 19.48 11.00
CA LEU A 11 -15.09 20.52 11.12
C LEU A 11 -15.26 20.95 12.58
N PHE A 12 -15.23 20.01 13.52
CA PHE A 12 -15.28 20.34 14.94
C PHE A 12 -14.05 21.10 15.42
N ASN A 13 -12.85 20.74 14.96
CA ASN A 13 -11.62 21.50 15.25
C ASN A 13 -11.67 22.94 14.69
N SER A 14 -12.38 23.16 13.59
CA SER A 14 -12.49 24.49 12.98
C SER A 14 -13.69 25.31 13.45
N LEU A 15 -14.76 24.69 13.94
CA LEU A 15 -16.01 25.34 14.29
C LEU A 15 -16.22 25.54 15.80
N PHE A 16 -15.49 24.83 16.67
CA PHE A 16 -15.73 24.90 18.13
C PHE A 16 -14.47 25.23 18.93
N ILE A 17 -14.37 26.47 19.35
CA ILE A 17 -13.29 26.98 20.23
C ILE A 17 -13.38 26.39 21.65
N ASN A 18 -14.48 25.73 22.04
CA ASN A 18 -14.70 25.16 23.37
C ASN A 18 -15.08 23.68 23.30
N PHE A 19 -14.14 22.83 22.94
CA PHE A 19 -14.29 21.37 22.89
C PHE A 19 -14.78 20.73 24.19
N GLU A 20 -14.42 21.31 25.35
CA GLU A 20 -14.78 20.77 26.66
C GLU A 20 -16.28 20.85 26.98
N LYS A 21 -17.04 21.75 26.31
CA LYS A 21 -18.46 21.92 26.50
C LYS A 21 -19.31 21.12 25.50
N ALA A 22 -18.73 20.49 24.50
CA ALA A 22 -19.44 19.72 23.49
C ALA A 22 -19.91 18.37 24.06
N ASN A 23 -21.18 18.01 23.76
CA ASN A 23 -21.73 16.71 24.10
C ASN A 23 -21.38 15.69 22.99
N TRP A 24 -20.26 15.02 23.14
CA TRP A 24 -19.82 13.99 22.23
C TRP A 24 -20.55 12.68 22.46
N ARG A 25 -21.01 12.03 21.40
CA ARG A 25 -21.62 10.70 21.46
C ARG A 25 -21.08 9.80 20.36
N PHE A 26 -20.76 8.57 20.72
CA PHE A 26 -20.39 7.51 19.80
C PHE A 26 -21.19 6.26 20.19
N ASN A 27 -21.90 5.63 19.25
CA ASN A 27 -22.78 4.49 19.49
C ASN A 27 -23.75 4.72 20.66
N ASN A 28 -24.39 5.92 20.72
CA ASN A 28 -25.28 6.37 21.78
C ASN A 28 -24.65 6.55 23.19
N GLN A 29 -23.35 6.30 23.34
CA GLN A 29 -22.64 6.54 24.60
C GLN A 29 -22.03 7.94 24.62
N LYS A 30 -22.09 8.60 25.77
CA LYS A 30 -21.44 9.90 25.98
C LYS A 30 -19.93 9.68 26.06
N ILE A 31 -19.16 10.41 25.25
CA ILE A 31 -17.72 10.35 25.21
C ILE A 31 -17.12 11.71 25.57
N THR A 32 -15.89 11.71 26.03
CA THR A 32 -15.13 12.94 26.35
C THR A 32 -14.18 13.26 25.20
N SER A 33 -13.78 14.54 25.09
CA SER A 33 -12.77 14.98 24.12
C SER A 33 -11.45 14.21 24.23
N LYS A 34 -11.09 13.75 25.43
CA LYS A 34 -9.90 12.93 25.70
C LYS A 34 -9.95 11.55 25.02
N ASN A 35 -11.13 11.01 24.79
CA ASN A 35 -11.32 9.66 24.22
C ASN A 35 -11.49 9.69 22.69
N LEU A 36 -11.58 10.85 22.06
CA LEU A 36 -11.81 10.96 20.61
C LEU A 36 -10.70 10.33 19.78
N SER A 37 -9.44 10.54 20.12
CA SER A 37 -8.31 9.92 19.42
C SER A 37 -8.31 8.40 19.52
N SER A 38 -8.59 7.86 20.72
CA SER A 38 -8.70 6.42 20.93
C SER A 38 -9.84 5.83 20.10
N ILE A 39 -11.03 6.45 20.16
CA ILE A 39 -12.20 6.00 19.39
C ILE A 39 -11.93 6.09 17.88
N ALA A 40 -11.27 7.14 17.41
CA ALA A 40 -10.91 7.26 15.99
C ALA A 40 -9.93 6.17 15.56
N SER A 41 -8.97 5.81 16.41
CA SER A 41 -8.07 4.68 16.18
C SER A 41 -8.82 3.37 16.14
N ASP A 42 -9.68 3.08 17.13
CA ASP A 42 -10.45 1.85 17.19
C ASP A 42 -11.36 1.67 15.97
N VAL A 43 -12.02 2.76 15.54
CA VAL A 43 -12.84 2.75 14.31
C VAL A 43 -11.98 2.52 13.07
N SER A 44 -10.80 3.15 13.01
CA SER A 44 -9.86 2.97 11.92
C SER A 44 -9.40 1.51 11.81
N ASP A 45 -9.04 0.91 12.94
CA ASP A 45 -8.59 -0.49 13.00
C ASP A 45 -9.69 -1.48 12.61
N GLN A 46 -10.95 -1.18 12.95
CA GLN A 46 -12.09 -1.99 12.53
C GLN A 46 -12.36 -1.88 11.03
N VAL A 47 -12.27 -0.68 10.47
CA VAL A 47 -12.55 -0.41 9.05
C VAL A 47 -11.43 -0.94 8.15
N TYR A 48 -10.19 -0.79 8.57
CA TYR A 48 -8.98 -1.15 7.83
C TYR A 48 -8.26 -2.34 8.45
N HIS A 49 -9.02 -3.34 8.88
CA HIS A 49 -8.52 -4.50 9.64
C HIS A 49 -7.57 -5.42 8.83
N LEU A 50 -7.50 -5.26 7.51
CA LEU A 50 -6.55 -5.96 6.64
C LEU A 50 -5.41 -5.07 6.13
N THR A 51 -5.15 -3.94 6.78
CA THR A 51 -3.99 -3.11 6.43
C THR A 51 -2.69 -3.83 6.76
N PRO A 52 -1.81 -4.09 5.78
CA PRO A 52 -0.49 -4.67 6.05
C PRO A 52 0.33 -3.81 7.00
N LYS A 53 0.90 -4.44 8.02
CA LYS A 53 1.71 -3.76 9.06
C LYS A 53 3.11 -3.49 8.56
N ILE A 54 3.25 -2.56 7.64
CA ILE A 54 4.51 -2.12 7.06
C ILE A 54 4.96 -0.85 7.76
N GLN A 55 6.18 -0.87 8.32
CA GLN A 55 6.77 0.28 9.00
C GLN A 55 7.84 0.91 8.12
N ASN A 56 7.49 1.95 7.38
CA ASN A 56 8.43 2.76 6.63
C ASN A 56 7.89 4.19 6.44
N GLU A 57 8.37 5.12 7.25
CA GLU A 57 7.87 6.50 7.25
C GLU A 57 8.09 7.28 5.94
N LEU A 58 9.00 6.83 5.09
CA LEU A 58 9.25 7.50 3.80
C LEU A 58 8.09 7.30 2.83
N VAL A 59 7.50 6.09 2.81
CA VAL A 59 6.48 5.71 1.81
C VAL A 59 5.08 5.52 2.37
N ILE A 60 4.90 5.44 3.69
CA ILE A 60 3.58 5.38 4.34
C ILE A 60 3.00 6.81 4.45
N ARG A 61 2.83 7.48 3.30
CA ARG A 61 2.30 8.84 3.22
C ARG A 61 1.42 8.99 1.99
N GLU A 62 0.46 9.89 2.06
CA GLU A 62 -0.35 10.26 0.89
C GLU A 62 0.47 11.08 -0.11
N LYS A 63 1.34 11.96 0.39
CA LYS A 63 2.25 12.80 -0.41
C LYS A 63 3.68 12.51 0.01
N LEU A 64 4.45 11.98 -0.92
CA LEU A 64 5.87 11.69 -0.72
C LEU A 64 6.71 12.96 -0.85
N SER A 65 7.81 13.02 -0.11
CA SER A 65 8.88 13.99 -0.36
C SER A 65 9.62 13.64 -1.67
N THR A 66 10.32 14.61 -2.25
CA THR A 66 11.12 14.40 -3.48
C THR A 66 12.11 13.23 -3.32
N MET A 67 12.76 13.12 -2.17
CA MET A 67 13.69 12.03 -1.86
C MET A 67 12.98 10.67 -1.78
N ALA A 68 11.80 10.61 -1.16
CA ALA A 68 11.00 9.40 -1.07
C ALA A 68 10.48 8.97 -2.45
N VAL A 69 10.10 9.92 -3.30
CA VAL A 69 9.73 9.65 -4.70
C VAL A 69 10.91 9.04 -5.45
N ALA A 70 12.10 9.67 -5.40
CA ALA A 70 13.30 9.17 -6.07
C ALA A 70 13.68 7.76 -5.58
N GLY A 71 13.67 7.52 -4.26
CA GLY A 71 13.94 6.20 -3.67
C GLY A 71 12.91 5.15 -4.09
N SER A 72 11.62 5.52 -4.17
CA SER A 72 10.56 4.60 -4.62
C SER A 72 10.73 4.24 -6.10
N TYR A 73 11.04 5.20 -6.97
CA TYR A 73 11.33 4.96 -8.38
C TYR A 73 12.57 4.09 -8.55
N GLY A 74 13.66 4.40 -7.84
CA GLY A 74 14.88 3.59 -7.85
C GLY A 74 14.61 2.14 -7.44
N LEU A 75 13.82 1.94 -6.39
CA LEU A 75 13.44 0.61 -5.95
C LEU A 75 12.60 -0.14 -6.99
N ILE A 76 11.57 0.49 -7.54
CA ILE A 76 10.70 -0.13 -8.54
C ILE A 76 11.51 -0.56 -9.77
N ASN A 77 12.41 0.31 -10.26
CA ASN A 77 13.28 -0.03 -11.37
C ASN A 77 14.14 -1.25 -11.07
N ARG A 78 14.71 -1.36 -9.86
CA ARG A 78 15.48 -2.53 -9.43
C ARG A 78 14.62 -3.78 -9.25
N ILE A 79 13.39 -3.66 -8.77
CA ILE A 79 12.44 -4.78 -8.69
C ILE A 79 12.22 -5.39 -10.07
N LEU A 80 12.05 -4.56 -11.08
CA LEU A 80 11.75 -5.00 -12.44
C LEU A 80 12.98 -5.54 -13.18
N ASN A 81 14.17 -4.99 -12.94
CA ASN A 81 15.36 -5.30 -13.74
C ASN A 81 16.41 -6.17 -13.03
N ASN A 82 16.42 -6.22 -11.69
CA ASN A 82 17.46 -6.88 -10.90
C ASN A 82 16.88 -7.94 -9.93
N SER A 83 15.74 -8.53 -10.26
CA SER A 83 15.02 -9.48 -9.40
C SER A 83 15.83 -10.72 -9.01
N HIS A 84 16.80 -11.10 -9.81
CA HIS A 84 17.69 -12.25 -9.58
C HIS A 84 18.98 -11.91 -8.84
N GLU A 85 19.19 -10.62 -8.52
CA GLU A 85 20.38 -10.19 -7.83
C GLU A 85 20.17 -10.07 -6.32
N LYS A 86 21.22 -10.42 -5.56
CA LYS A 86 21.18 -10.22 -4.10
C LYS A 86 20.96 -8.74 -3.77
N ASN A 87 19.99 -8.46 -2.90
CA ASN A 87 19.55 -7.11 -2.55
C ASN A 87 19.21 -6.24 -3.80
N LEU A 88 18.74 -6.85 -4.87
CA LEU A 88 18.42 -6.19 -6.14
C LEU A 88 19.61 -5.41 -6.73
N GLY A 89 20.83 -5.95 -6.63
CA GLY A 89 22.05 -5.34 -7.11
C GLY A 89 22.45 -4.04 -6.40
N MET A 90 21.88 -3.75 -5.23
CA MET A 90 22.24 -2.55 -4.48
C MET A 90 23.55 -2.74 -3.73
N GLU A 91 24.48 -1.81 -3.94
CA GLU A 91 25.73 -1.68 -3.22
C GLU A 91 25.68 -0.47 -2.27
N GLY A 92 26.31 -0.60 -1.10
CA GLY A 92 26.25 0.44 -0.07
C GLY A 92 24.86 0.61 0.55
N TYR A 93 24.49 1.86 0.82
CA TYR A 93 23.21 2.23 1.47
C TYR A 93 22.47 3.34 0.71
N PRO A 94 22.05 3.10 -0.55
CA PRO A 94 21.23 4.07 -1.26
C PRO A 94 19.87 4.23 -0.59
N ALA A 95 19.14 5.32 -0.88
CA ALA A 95 17.87 5.64 -0.24
C ALA A 95 16.82 4.52 -0.38
N GLU A 96 16.78 3.87 -1.54
CA GLU A 96 15.88 2.75 -1.84
C GLU A 96 16.18 1.49 -1.03
N PHE A 97 17.42 1.34 -0.50
CA PHE A 97 17.79 0.14 0.26
C PHE A 97 17.02 0.05 1.59
N GLY A 98 16.83 1.18 2.28
CA GLY A 98 15.99 1.21 3.49
C GLY A 98 14.53 0.81 3.22
N ILE A 99 14.00 1.24 2.07
CA ILE A 99 12.64 0.87 1.64
C ILE A 99 12.57 -0.63 1.32
N TYR A 100 13.56 -1.16 0.59
CA TYR A 100 13.69 -2.59 0.30
C TYR A 100 13.74 -3.45 1.57
N LEU A 101 14.57 -3.06 2.54
CA LEU A 101 14.72 -3.82 3.78
C LEU A 101 13.44 -3.89 4.60
N SER A 102 12.74 -2.77 4.73
CA SER A 102 11.53 -2.68 5.57
C SER A 102 10.27 -3.26 4.92
N ILE A 103 10.15 -3.21 3.60
CA ILE A 103 8.95 -3.67 2.90
C ILE A 103 9.15 -5.07 2.33
N ILE A 104 10.22 -5.29 1.58
CA ILE A 104 10.41 -6.50 0.79
C ILE A 104 11.09 -7.59 1.61
N LYS A 105 12.25 -7.26 2.18
CA LYS A 105 13.05 -8.24 2.93
C LYS A 105 12.42 -8.63 4.26
N ALA A 106 11.90 -7.67 5.02
CA ALA A 106 11.22 -7.94 6.29
C ALA A 106 10.00 -8.86 6.13
N ASN A 107 9.28 -8.74 5.01
CA ASN A 107 8.13 -9.59 4.68
C ASN A 107 8.50 -10.83 3.84
N LYS A 108 9.80 -11.11 3.64
CA LYS A 108 10.33 -12.26 2.90
C LYS A 108 9.78 -12.39 1.47
N LEU A 109 9.47 -11.27 0.84
CA LEU A 109 8.90 -11.23 -0.51
C LEU A 109 9.93 -11.46 -1.60
N HIS A 110 11.23 -11.30 -1.30
CA HIS A 110 12.35 -11.59 -2.20
C HIS A 110 13.31 -12.54 -1.51
N ARG A 111 13.40 -13.75 -2.02
CA ARG A 111 14.20 -14.83 -1.40
C ARG A 111 14.69 -15.87 -2.41
N SER A 112 15.69 -16.66 -2.00
CA SER A 112 16.18 -17.76 -2.82
C SER A 112 15.21 -18.95 -2.77
N ILE A 113 14.84 -19.45 -3.95
CA ILE A 113 14.08 -20.68 -4.16
C ILE A 113 14.89 -21.58 -5.07
N LYS A 114 15.35 -22.72 -4.56
CA LYS A 114 16.20 -23.70 -5.28
C LYS A 114 17.50 -23.11 -5.84
N GLY A 115 18.04 -22.08 -5.19
CA GLY A 115 19.26 -21.40 -5.59
C GLY A 115 19.04 -20.07 -6.31
N ASP A 116 17.90 -19.86 -6.95
CA ASP A 116 17.58 -18.64 -7.68
C ASP A 116 16.86 -17.63 -6.79
N LEU A 117 17.29 -16.37 -6.82
CA LEU A 117 16.60 -15.27 -6.16
C LEU A 117 15.41 -14.84 -7.01
N LYS A 118 14.26 -14.71 -6.36
CA LYS A 118 13.03 -14.25 -7.00
C LYS A 118 12.01 -13.71 -6.02
N PHE A 119 11.06 -12.96 -6.54
CA PHE A 119 9.88 -12.54 -5.81
C PHE A 119 8.94 -13.72 -5.60
N VAL A 120 8.31 -13.76 -4.44
CA VAL A 120 7.42 -14.85 -4.03
C VAL A 120 6.17 -14.31 -3.36
N GLU A 121 5.12 -15.11 -3.38
CA GLU A 121 3.88 -14.80 -2.66
C GLU A 121 4.13 -14.56 -1.18
N PRO A 122 3.38 -13.64 -0.56
CA PRO A 122 3.40 -13.45 0.89
C PRO A 122 3.09 -14.76 1.61
N GLU A 123 3.82 -15.03 2.69
CA GLU A 123 3.55 -16.20 3.53
C GLU A 123 2.15 -16.10 4.15
N LYS A 124 1.46 -17.23 4.30
CA LYS A 124 0.12 -17.29 4.93
C LYS A 124 0.11 -16.78 6.38
N SER A 125 1.28 -16.78 7.03
CA SER A 125 1.48 -16.23 8.37
C SER A 125 1.34 -14.70 8.43
N ILE A 126 1.58 -14.01 7.31
CA ILE A 126 1.42 -12.55 7.17
C ILE A 126 0.03 -12.29 6.55
N LYS A 127 -1.00 -12.45 7.37
CA LYS A 127 -2.41 -12.52 6.94
C LYS A 127 -2.85 -11.33 6.10
N GLU A 128 -2.54 -10.12 6.55
CA GLU A 128 -2.98 -8.88 5.91
C GLU A 128 -2.34 -8.70 4.53
N LEU A 129 -1.04 -8.96 4.42
CA LEU A 129 -0.31 -8.85 3.15
C LEU A 129 -0.72 -9.98 2.19
N ARG A 130 -0.99 -11.18 2.73
CA ARG A 130 -1.51 -12.31 1.95
C ARG A 130 -2.89 -12.02 1.40
N ALA A 131 -3.80 -11.48 2.20
CA ALA A 131 -5.15 -11.09 1.77
C ALA A 131 -5.10 -10.04 0.65
N LEU A 132 -4.21 -9.05 0.77
CA LEU A 132 -4.01 -8.04 -0.26
C LEU A 132 -3.52 -8.64 -1.57
N TYR A 133 -2.56 -9.57 -1.51
CA TYR A 133 -2.05 -10.29 -2.67
C TYR A 133 -3.14 -11.14 -3.35
N ASP A 134 -3.91 -11.88 -2.56
CA ASP A 134 -4.98 -12.73 -3.08
C ASP A 134 -6.08 -11.91 -3.78
N GLU A 135 -6.45 -10.73 -3.25
CA GLU A 135 -7.39 -9.81 -3.91
C GLU A 135 -6.79 -9.15 -5.16
N PHE A 136 -5.47 -8.83 -5.16
CA PHE A 136 -4.78 -8.40 -6.38
C PHE A 136 -4.90 -9.45 -7.49
N VAL A 137 -4.51 -10.69 -7.21
CA VAL A 137 -4.56 -11.80 -8.19
C VAL A 137 -5.98 -12.03 -8.68
N LYS A 138 -6.96 -12.01 -7.78
CA LYS A 138 -8.38 -12.16 -8.11
C LYS A 138 -8.86 -11.02 -9.01
N CYS A 139 -8.54 -9.77 -8.68
CA CYS A 139 -8.92 -8.59 -9.46
C CYS A 139 -8.39 -8.69 -10.91
N VAL A 140 -7.12 -9.05 -11.07
CA VAL A 140 -6.49 -9.14 -12.40
C VAL A 140 -7.02 -10.35 -13.19
N LYS A 141 -7.26 -11.49 -12.53
CA LYS A 141 -7.73 -12.73 -13.21
C LYS A 141 -9.24 -12.78 -13.48
N SER A 142 -10.03 -11.97 -12.79
CA SER A 142 -11.50 -12.03 -12.91
C SER A 142 -12.08 -11.34 -14.14
N LYS A 143 -11.25 -10.66 -14.93
CA LYS A 143 -11.67 -9.87 -16.08
C LYS A 143 -11.23 -10.51 -17.40
N ASP A 144 -12.09 -10.43 -18.38
CA ASP A 144 -11.81 -10.84 -19.77
C ASP A 144 -11.02 -9.76 -20.56
N GLY A 145 -10.30 -8.87 -19.88
CA GLY A 145 -9.54 -7.78 -20.48
C GLY A 145 -8.57 -7.13 -19.50
N PRO A 146 -7.84 -6.11 -19.96
CA PRO A 146 -6.84 -5.43 -19.11
C PRO A 146 -7.48 -4.75 -17.91
N THR A 147 -6.82 -4.86 -16.75
CA THR A 147 -7.22 -4.17 -15.52
C THR A 147 -6.47 -2.85 -15.44
N PRO A 148 -7.17 -1.69 -15.41
CA PRO A 148 -6.52 -0.39 -15.23
C PRO A 148 -5.76 -0.32 -13.91
N VAL A 149 -4.56 0.25 -13.92
CA VAL A 149 -3.75 0.44 -12.71
C VAL A 149 -4.48 1.29 -11.67
N SER A 150 -5.30 2.26 -12.11
CA SER A 150 -6.13 3.08 -11.21
C SER A 150 -7.10 2.25 -10.36
N GLU A 151 -7.62 1.15 -10.90
CA GLU A 151 -8.50 0.25 -10.16
C GLU A 151 -7.74 -0.52 -9.07
N LEU A 152 -6.49 -0.90 -9.33
CA LEU A 152 -5.62 -1.52 -8.33
C LEU A 152 -5.25 -0.51 -7.22
N TYR A 153 -5.05 0.78 -7.56
CA TYR A 153 -4.88 1.83 -6.56
C TYR A 153 -6.12 1.99 -5.69
N ASP A 154 -7.30 1.93 -6.29
CA ASP A 154 -8.58 1.98 -5.56
C ASP A 154 -8.77 0.76 -4.66
N LEU A 155 -8.48 -0.43 -5.15
CA LEU A 155 -8.53 -1.67 -4.38
C LEU A 155 -7.63 -1.61 -3.15
N PHE A 156 -6.39 -1.14 -3.30
CA PHE A 156 -5.43 -1.08 -2.21
C PHE A 156 -5.69 0.07 -1.25
N GLY A 157 -6.19 1.20 -1.76
CA GLY A 157 -6.46 2.41 -0.97
C GLY A 157 -7.77 2.39 -0.19
N LYS A 158 -8.75 1.56 -0.61
CA LYS A 158 -10.07 1.45 0.02
C LYS A 158 -10.09 0.39 1.13
N GLN A 159 -11.21 0.31 1.81
CA GLN A 159 -11.51 -0.76 2.77
C GLN A 159 -11.44 -2.13 2.08
N PRO A 160 -10.92 -3.15 2.74
CA PRO A 160 -10.44 -3.19 4.13
C PRO A 160 -8.92 -2.89 4.30
N PHE A 161 -8.21 -2.54 3.23
CA PHE A 161 -6.74 -2.42 3.21
C PHE A 161 -6.23 -1.03 3.62
N GLY A 162 -6.73 0.05 3.00
CA GLY A 162 -6.39 1.42 3.37
C GLY A 162 -4.92 1.83 3.19
N LEU A 163 -4.24 1.26 2.19
CA LEU A 163 -2.84 1.58 1.93
C LEU A 163 -2.67 3.04 1.51
N LYS A 164 -1.57 3.64 1.94
CA LYS A 164 -1.17 4.96 1.49
C LYS A 164 -0.58 4.93 0.08
N LYS A 165 -0.86 5.98 -0.70
CA LYS A 165 -0.49 6.06 -2.12
C LYS A 165 0.99 5.83 -2.41
N GLY A 166 1.87 6.20 -1.47
CA GLY A 166 3.31 5.99 -1.65
C GLY A 166 3.75 4.53 -1.59
N LEU A 167 2.99 3.68 -0.89
CA LEU A 167 3.31 2.25 -0.75
C LEU A 167 2.77 1.41 -1.92
N ILE A 168 1.65 1.83 -2.49
CA ILE A 168 0.92 1.07 -3.52
C ILE A 168 1.80 0.67 -4.71
N PRO A 169 2.53 1.59 -5.38
CA PRO A 169 3.30 1.24 -6.57
C PRO A 169 4.42 0.23 -6.30
N ILE A 170 5.01 0.26 -5.10
CA ILE A 170 6.05 -0.70 -4.69
C ILE A 170 5.46 -2.10 -4.55
N LEU A 171 4.33 -2.24 -3.88
CA LEU A 171 3.65 -3.54 -3.73
C LEU A 171 3.11 -4.05 -5.06
N LEU A 172 2.60 -3.18 -5.93
CA LEU A 172 2.18 -3.57 -7.28
C LEU A 172 3.35 -4.13 -8.10
N ALA A 173 4.52 -3.49 -8.07
CA ALA A 173 5.72 -4.00 -8.74
C ALA A 173 6.15 -5.37 -8.19
N VAL A 174 6.14 -5.55 -6.87
CA VAL A 174 6.44 -6.84 -6.21
C VAL A 174 5.45 -7.92 -6.62
N PHE A 175 4.15 -7.62 -6.61
CA PHE A 175 3.10 -8.59 -6.96
C PHE A 175 3.11 -8.92 -8.44
N TYR A 176 3.45 -7.97 -9.30
CA TYR A 176 3.69 -8.22 -10.72
C TYR A 176 4.84 -9.19 -10.91
N MET A 177 6.00 -8.94 -10.32
CA MET A 177 7.18 -9.82 -10.42
C MET A 177 6.97 -11.19 -9.78
N THR A 178 6.12 -11.30 -8.76
CA THR A 178 5.71 -12.59 -8.19
C THR A 178 4.94 -13.46 -9.19
N ASN A 179 4.25 -12.82 -10.14
CA ASN A 179 3.47 -13.46 -11.21
C ASN A 179 4.12 -13.27 -12.59
N GLU A 180 5.44 -13.12 -12.64
CA GLU A 180 6.19 -12.95 -13.88
C GLU A 180 5.84 -14.07 -14.88
N GLY A 181 5.55 -13.68 -16.11
CA GLY A 181 5.10 -14.59 -17.17
C GLY A 181 3.59 -14.96 -17.14
N SER A 182 2.85 -14.55 -16.09
CA SER A 182 1.40 -14.76 -16.00
C SER A 182 0.60 -13.50 -16.34
N PHE A 183 1.19 -12.32 -16.19
CA PHE A 183 0.59 -11.02 -16.46
C PHE A 183 1.46 -10.23 -17.43
N ALA A 184 0.82 -9.47 -18.30
CA ALA A 184 1.48 -8.52 -19.18
C ALA A 184 1.10 -7.09 -18.81
N LEU A 185 2.04 -6.16 -18.94
CA LEU A 185 1.81 -4.73 -18.75
C LEU A 185 1.58 -4.08 -20.10
N TYR A 186 0.53 -3.29 -20.21
CA TYR A 186 0.23 -2.50 -21.38
C TYR A 186 0.20 -1.02 -21.03
N ASN A 187 0.68 -0.21 -21.96
CA ASN A 187 0.45 1.22 -21.92
C ASN A 187 -0.56 1.59 -23.02
N THR A 188 -1.27 2.68 -22.82
CA THR A 188 -2.25 3.19 -23.79
C THR A 188 -1.77 4.56 -24.25
N ASP A 189 -1.62 4.78 -25.56
CA ASP A 189 -1.29 6.09 -26.12
C ASP A 189 -2.49 7.06 -26.06
N ASP A 190 -2.25 8.31 -26.44
CA ASP A 190 -3.27 9.37 -26.46
C ASP A 190 -4.44 9.09 -27.42
N GLN A 191 -4.29 8.11 -28.31
CA GLN A 191 -5.32 7.66 -29.25
C GLN A 191 -6.08 6.43 -28.77
N GLY A 192 -5.75 5.93 -27.58
CA GLY A 192 -6.38 4.74 -27.01
C GLY A 192 -5.81 3.41 -27.52
N LYS A 193 -4.68 3.42 -28.25
CA LYS A 193 -4.02 2.22 -28.74
C LYS A 193 -3.15 1.61 -27.63
N GLU A 194 -3.37 0.34 -27.34
CA GLU A 194 -2.61 -0.43 -26.38
C GLU A 194 -1.33 -0.99 -27.00
N PHE A 195 -0.23 -0.94 -26.25
CA PHE A 195 1.03 -1.58 -26.60
C PHE A 195 1.69 -2.20 -25.36
N LEU A 196 2.30 -3.36 -25.57
CA LEU A 196 2.99 -4.11 -24.53
C LEU A 196 4.23 -3.33 -24.05
N ILE A 197 4.40 -3.24 -22.73
CA ILE A 197 5.62 -2.75 -22.13
C ILE A 197 6.56 -3.96 -21.99
N THR A 198 7.67 -3.91 -22.73
CA THR A 198 8.72 -4.92 -22.72
C THR A 198 9.89 -4.48 -21.85
#